data_78a0929ca2361e9311cab2f94cb80103
#
_entry.id   78a0929ca2361e9311cab2f94cb80103
#
_cell.length_a   1.000
_cell.length_b   1.000
_cell.length_c   1.000
_cell.angle_alpha   90.00
_cell.angle_beta   90.00
_cell.angle_gamma   90.00
#
_symmetry.space_group_name_H-M   'P 1'
#
loop_
_entity.id
_entity.type
_entity.pdbx_description
1 polymer ?
#
loop_
_entity_poly.entity_id
_entity_poly.type
_entity_poly.pdbx_seq_one_letter_code
_entity_poly.pdbx_strand_id
1 'polypeptide(L)'
;MGLLTQAQKDRFWHDGVLVVEDAVSAGQLAALRAEFQNWVEESQNHICDYGETLDGRPRFDLQPGHSATTPGLRRVQSPEEVSPIYEDVMRNAHTVDYCAELLGSNIRFHHGKVNSKLPGSATAVKWHQDFLFQPMTNDDMITCLLFLDDVTLENGPLEVIPTSHQGPLYPHWRDGIFTGAIDERIIEPQRDKIMKCTGSAGAVCLMHVNLLHGSAPNLSDGPRTLYITTYYAEDAIELSPNHLPSRFTHALVRGEETGSVRCSPYAMQLPAVPKGTSFFAQQEGADI
;
A
#
# COMPACT_ATOMS: atom_id res chain seq x y z
N MET A 1 20.92 14.74 12.44
CA MET A 1 20.28 13.83 13.41
C MET A 1 19.16 13.16 12.62
N GLY A 2 19.04 11.84 12.63
CA GLY A 2 17.98 11.17 11.86
C GLY A 2 16.60 11.53 12.37
N LEU A 3 15.59 11.36 11.54
CA LEU A 3 14.17 11.58 11.90
C LEU A 3 13.64 10.42 12.76
N LEU A 4 14.12 9.19 12.53
CA LEU A 4 13.82 8.04 13.36
C LEU A 4 14.89 7.86 14.45
N THR A 5 14.44 7.58 15.67
CA THR A 5 15.33 7.15 16.76
C THR A 5 15.85 5.75 16.50
N GLN A 6 16.99 5.38 17.11
CA GLN A 6 17.52 4.02 16.99
C GLN A 6 16.51 2.97 17.48
N ALA A 7 15.80 3.22 18.57
CA ALA A 7 14.76 2.32 19.08
C ALA A 7 13.60 2.09 18.09
N GLN A 8 13.21 3.12 17.30
CA GLN A 8 12.22 2.98 16.24
C GLN A 8 12.74 2.11 15.09
N LYS A 9 14.00 2.30 14.68
CA LYS A 9 14.64 1.48 13.65
C LYS A 9 14.74 0.02 14.09
N ASP A 10 15.21 -0.21 15.32
CA ASP A 10 15.32 -1.56 15.90
C ASP A 10 13.96 -2.24 15.97
N ARG A 11 12.91 -1.48 16.35
CA ARG A 11 11.54 -1.98 16.40
C ARG A 11 11.03 -2.35 15.01
N PHE A 12 11.25 -1.49 13.98
CA PHE A 12 10.85 -1.81 12.61
C PHE A 12 11.47 -3.13 12.13
N TRP A 13 12.78 -3.29 12.31
CA TRP A 13 13.48 -4.50 11.87
C TRP A 13 13.14 -5.75 12.71
N HIS A 14 12.71 -5.57 13.96
CA HIS A 14 12.20 -6.66 14.78
C HIS A 14 10.78 -7.04 14.41
N ASP A 15 9.85 -6.07 14.38
CA ASP A 15 8.41 -6.33 14.23
C ASP A 15 7.97 -6.39 12.75
N GLY A 16 8.70 -5.77 11.83
CA GLY A 16 8.35 -5.59 10.42
C GLY A 16 7.37 -4.44 10.17
N VAL A 17 7.05 -3.67 11.20
CA VAL A 17 6.08 -2.56 11.12
C VAL A 17 6.40 -1.48 12.16
N LEU A 18 6.13 -0.22 11.78
CA LEU A 18 6.28 0.93 12.66
C LEU A 18 5.26 2.01 12.29
N VAL A 19 4.51 2.52 13.25
CA VAL A 19 3.68 3.72 13.06
C VAL A 19 4.46 4.94 13.58
N VAL A 20 4.54 5.98 12.76
CA VAL A 20 5.23 7.24 13.06
C VAL A 20 4.25 8.38 12.87
N GLU A 21 4.05 9.20 13.89
CA GLU A 21 3.20 10.40 13.83
C GLU A 21 3.88 11.52 13.02
N ASP A 22 3.09 12.50 12.57
CA ASP A 22 3.57 13.71 11.90
C ASP A 22 4.46 13.46 10.66
N ALA A 23 4.09 12.45 9.83
CA ALA A 23 4.84 12.09 8.63
C ALA A 23 4.70 13.11 7.50
N VAL A 24 3.69 13.98 7.55
CA VAL A 24 3.43 15.09 6.64
C VAL A 24 3.04 16.34 7.43
N SER A 25 3.26 17.51 6.86
CA SER A 25 2.80 18.77 7.45
C SER A 25 1.26 18.86 7.43
N ALA A 26 0.69 19.64 8.34
CA ALA A 26 -0.76 19.91 8.35
C ALA A 26 -1.26 20.50 7.02
N GLY A 27 -0.43 21.30 6.33
CA GLY A 27 -0.73 21.84 5.00
C GLY A 27 -0.80 20.76 3.93
N GLN A 28 0.16 19.83 3.91
CA GLN A 28 0.16 18.70 2.98
C GLN A 28 -1.03 17.79 3.24
N LEU A 29 -1.33 17.45 4.50
CA LEU A 29 -2.48 16.63 4.85
C LEU A 29 -3.80 17.26 4.40
N ALA A 30 -3.98 18.55 4.65
CA ALA A 30 -5.18 19.28 4.21
C ALA A 30 -5.32 19.28 2.68
N ALA A 31 -4.23 19.48 1.95
CA ALA A 31 -4.24 19.48 0.49
C ALA A 31 -4.51 18.10 -0.12
N LEU A 32 -3.93 17.02 0.44
CA LEU A 32 -4.22 15.64 0.04
C LEU A 32 -5.70 15.28 0.22
N ARG A 33 -6.28 15.67 1.36
CA ARG A 33 -7.70 15.46 1.65
C ARG A 33 -8.60 16.23 0.69
N ALA A 34 -8.29 17.51 0.44
CA ALA A 34 -9.05 18.36 -0.48
C ALA A 34 -9.05 17.76 -1.89
N GLU A 35 -7.90 17.31 -2.37
CA GLU A 35 -7.80 16.68 -3.68
C GLU A 35 -8.57 15.35 -3.75
N PHE A 36 -8.47 14.51 -2.72
CA PHE A 36 -9.27 13.28 -2.69
C PHE A 36 -10.78 13.59 -2.67
N GLN A 37 -11.21 14.62 -1.94
CA GLN A 37 -12.61 15.06 -1.94
C GLN A 37 -13.07 15.56 -3.31
N ASN A 38 -12.22 16.29 -4.06
CA ASN A 38 -12.51 16.69 -5.44
C ASN A 38 -12.76 15.46 -6.32
N TRP A 39 -11.96 14.40 -6.19
CA TRP A 39 -12.19 13.15 -6.93
C TRP A 39 -13.46 12.41 -6.51
N VAL A 40 -13.83 12.46 -5.22
CA VAL A 40 -15.12 11.92 -4.76
C VAL A 40 -16.28 12.68 -5.38
N GLU A 41 -16.20 14.01 -5.48
CA GLU A 41 -17.23 14.85 -6.12
C GLU A 41 -17.27 14.60 -7.65
N GLU A 42 -16.12 14.52 -8.32
CA GLU A 42 -16.02 14.17 -9.74
C GLU A 42 -16.66 12.81 -10.03
N SER A 43 -16.45 11.82 -9.15
CA SER A 43 -16.96 10.47 -9.31
C SER A 43 -18.48 10.40 -9.45
N GLN A 44 -19.23 11.40 -8.92
CA GLN A 44 -20.68 11.48 -9.06
C GLN A 44 -21.17 11.58 -10.51
N ASN A 45 -20.28 11.99 -11.43
CA ASN A 45 -20.57 12.09 -12.87
C ASN A 45 -20.37 10.77 -13.62
N HIS A 46 -19.91 9.71 -12.93
CA HIS A 46 -19.56 8.41 -13.52
C HIS A 46 -20.44 7.30 -12.96
N ILE A 47 -20.74 6.30 -13.78
CA ILE A 47 -21.57 5.13 -13.38
C ILE A 47 -20.76 3.84 -13.31
N CYS A 48 -19.50 3.89 -13.73
CA CYS A 48 -18.53 2.79 -13.71
C CYS A 48 -17.12 3.35 -13.49
N ASP A 49 -16.14 2.48 -13.27
CA ASP A 49 -14.74 2.84 -13.17
C ASP A 49 -14.30 3.69 -14.37
N TYR A 50 -13.45 4.71 -14.11
CA TYR A 50 -13.09 5.71 -15.12
C TYR A 50 -11.65 6.19 -14.99
N GLY A 51 -11.25 7.10 -15.91
CA GLY A 51 -9.87 7.55 -16.07
C GLY A 51 -9.00 6.44 -16.64
N GLU A 52 -7.75 6.75 -16.95
CA GLU A 52 -6.82 5.80 -17.56
C GLU A 52 -5.46 5.84 -16.87
N THR A 53 -4.91 4.69 -16.56
CA THR A 53 -3.54 4.50 -16.08
C THR A 53 -2.60 4.17 -17.23
N LEU A 54 -1.30 4.11 -16.96
CA LEU A 54 -0.27 3.85 -17.96
C LEU A 54 -0.49 2.52 -18.72
N ASP A 55 -1.11 1.53 -18.12
CA ASP A 55 -1.43 0.23 -18.70
C ASP A 55 -2.86 0.10 -19.24
N GLY A 56 -3.58 1.23 -19.36
CA GLY A 56 -4.93 1.31 -19.92
C GLY A 56 -6.06 0.86 -19.00
N ARG A 57 -5.76 0.47 -17.76
CA ARG A 57 -6.81 0.16 -16.77
C ARG A 57 -7.41 1.44 -16.19
N PRO A 58 -8.67 1.42 -15.74
CA PRO A 58 -9.27 2.56 -15.05
C PRO A 58 -8.44 3.01 -13.83
N ARG A 59 -8.32 4.34 -13.67
CA ARG A 59 -7.61 4.97 -12.54
C ARG A 59 -8.45 5.00 -11.29
N PHE A 60 -9.74 5.31 -11.45
CA PHE A 60 -10.70 5.51 -10.37
C PHE A 60 -11.64 4.31 -10.29
N ASP A 61 -11.56 3.59 -9.17
CA ASP A 61 -12.32 2.35 -8.91
C ASP A 61 -13.50 2.70 -7.97
N LEU A 62 -14.72 2.42 -8.45
CA LEU A 62 -15.97 2.69 -7.76
C LEU A 62 -16.48 1.42 -7.08
N GLN A 63 -16.92 1.53 -5.83
CA GLN A 63 -17.50 0.38 -5.13
C GLN A 63 -18.88 0.01 -5.67
N PRO A 64 -19.32 -1.25 -5.53
CA PRO A 64 -20.70 -1.64 -5.79
C PRO A 64 -21.70 -0.76 -5.01
N GLY A 65 -22.75 -0.28 -5.69
CA GLY A 65 -23.72 0.65 -5.09
C GLY A 65 -23.35 2.13 -5.19
N HIS A 66 -22.24 2.46 -5.85
CA HIS A 66 -21.92 3.86 -6.18
C HIS A 66 -23.03 4.51 -7.01
N SER A 67 -23.33 5.78 -6.70
CA SER A 67 -24.28 6.62 -7.45
C SER A 67 -23.94 8.10 -7.27
N ALA A 68 -24.54 8.98 -8.08
CA ALA A 68 -24.39 10.43 -7.94
C ALA A 68 -24.81 10.97 -6.55
N THR A 69 -25.77 10.32 -5.88
CA THR A 69 -26.23 10.69 -4.55
C THR A 69 -25.53 9.96 -3.41
N THR A 70 -24.83 8.89 -3.73
CA THR A 70 -24.07 8.09 -2.76
C THR A 70 -22.72 7.74 -3.40
N PRO A 71 -21.80 8.72 -3.49
CA PRO A 71 -20.51 8.50 -4.15
C PRO A 71 -19.67 7.48 -3.38
N GLY A 72 -19.14 6.52 -4.10
CA GLY A 72 -18.38 5.41 -3.56
C GLY A 72 -17.02 5.23 -4.25
N LEU A 73 -16.17 6.26 -4.25
CA LEU A 73 -14.80 6.16 -4.72
C LEU A 73 -13.97 5.42 -3.67
N ARG A 74 -13.57 4.19 -3.98
CA ARG A 74 -12.81 3.35 -3.04
C ARG A 74 -11.32 3.29 -3.33
N ARG A 75 -10.89 3.61 -4.56
CA ARG A 75 -9.47 3.55 -4.94
C ARG A 75 -9.14 4.52 -6.06
N VAL A 76 -7.94 5.12 -5.95
CA VAL A 76 -7.31 5.88 -7.04
C VAL A 76 -5.93 5.29 -7.28
N GLN A 77 -5.65 4.84 -8.51
CA GLN A 77 -4.36 4.29 -8.91
C GLN A 77 -3.43 5.40 -9.41
N SER A 78 -2.16 5.35 -9.02
CA SER A 78 -1.12 6.29 -9.42
C SER A 78 -1.57 7.76 -9.30
N PRO A 79 -2.06 8.19 -8.09
CA PRO A 79 -2.58 9.54 -7.87
C PRO A 79 -1.52 10.62 -8.11
N GLU A 80 -0.24 10.28 -7.94
CA GLU A 80 0.91 11.15 -8.21
C GLU A 80 1.02 11.58 -9.68
N GLU A 81 0.38 10.88 -10.63
CA GLU A 81 0.38 11.24 -12.04
C GLU A 81 -0.60 12.37 -12.38
N VAL A 82 -1.65 12.51 -11.59
CA VAL A 82 -2.78 13.42 -11.87
C VAL A 82 -2.94 14.51 -10.83
N SER A 83 -2.13 14.49 -9.76
CA SER A 83 -2.18 15.49 -8.70
C SER A 83 -0.79 15.92 -8.24
N PRO A 84 -0.45 17.22 -8.37
CA PRO A 84 0.83 17.77 -7.90
C PRO A 84 1.08 17.59 -6.42
N ILE A 85 0.04 17.60 -5.56
CA ILE A 85 0.23 17.39 -4.12
C ILE A 85 0.57 15.94 -3.81
N TYR A 86 -0.03 14.96 -4.51
CA TYR A 86 0.34 13.55 -4.35
C TYR A 86 1.74 13.27 -4.87
N GLU A 87 2.17 13.91 -5.97
CA GLU A 87 3.56 13.85 -6.44
C GLU A 87 4.52 14.48 -5.43
N ASP A 88 4.21 15.67 -4.90
CA ASP A 88 5.05 16.33 -3.90
C ASP A 88 5.25 15.44 -2.67
N VAL A 89 4.18 14.90 -2.11
CA VAL A 89 4.25 14.02 -0.92
C VAL A 89 5.02 12.74 -1.23
N MET A 90 4.83 12.13 -2.40
CA MET A 90 5.59 10.96 -2.84
C MET A 90 7.11 11.24 -2.89
N ARG A 91 7.53 12.47 -3.20
CA ARG A 91 8.94 12.83 -3.31
C ARG A 91 9.55 13.44 -2.05
N ASN A 92 8.76 14.26 -1.33
CA ASN A 92 9.31 15.24 -0.39
C ASN A 92 8.82 15.10 1.06
N ALA A 93 7.88 14.20 1.35
CA ALA A 93 7.42 13.97 2.71
C ALA A 93 8.48 13.24 3.57
N HIS A 94 8.41 13.38 4.88
CA HIS A 94 9.25 12.65 5.84
C HIS A 94 9.15 11.13 5.67
N THR A 95 8.04 10.63 5.15
CA THR A 95 7.86 9.21 4.80
C THR A 95 9.01 8.67 3.94
N VAL A 96 9.49 9.46 2.96
CA VAL A 96 10.60 9.08 2.08
C VAL A 96 11.92 9.04 2.85
N ASP A 97 12.12 9.99 3.77
CA ASP A 97 13.31 10.04 4.61
C ASP A 97 13.35 8.85 5.60
N TYR A 98 12.19 8.47 6.17
CA TYR A 98 12.10 7.26 6.99
C TYR A 98 12.50 6.00 6.22
N CYS A 99 12.04 5.86 4.95
CA CYS A 99 12.45 4.76 4.10
C CYS A 99 13.98 4.76 3.85
N ALA A 100 14.56 5.92 3.59
CA ALA A 100 16.00 6.04 3.39
C ALA A 100 16.80 5.72 4.66
N GLU A 101 16.27 6.03 5.84
CA GLU A 101 16.90 5.67 7.12
C GLU A 101 16.80 4.18 7.47
N LEU A 102 15.83 3.47 6.89
CA LEU A 102 15.61 2.03 7.12
C LEU A 102 16.29 1.18 6.04
N LEU A 103 16.17 1.53 4.76
CA LEU A 103 16.65 0.74 3.62
C LEU A 103 18.05 1.12 3.16
N GLY A 104 18.56 2.29 3.58
CA GLY A 104 19.80 2.88 3.07
C GLY A 104 19.54 4.16 2.27
N SER A 105 20.61 4.93 2.00
CA SER A 105 20.50 6.29 1.45
C SER A 105 19.91 6.38 0.05
N ASN A 106 19.99 5.30 -0.74
CA ASN A 106 19.61 5.30 -2.15
C ASN A 106 18.32 4.50 -2.31
N ILE A 107 17.21 5.21 -2.55
CA ILE A 107 15.89 4.57 -2.68
C ILE A 107 15.14 5.09 -3.89
N ARG A 108 14.31 4.20 -4.45
CA ARG A 108 13.43 4.44 -5.59
C ARG A 108 11.97 4.30 -5.19
N PHE A 109 11.12 5.02 -5.90
CA PHE A 109 9.68 4.86 -5.85
C PHE A 109 9.24 3.69 -6.74
N HIS A 110 8.30 2.86 -6.26
CA HIS A 110 7.73 1.75 -7.00
C HIS A 110 6.35 2.09 -7.56
N HIS A 111 5.37 2.34 -6.70
CA HIS A 111 4.01 2.71 -7.08
C HIS A 111 3.27 3.44 -5.95
N GLY A 112 2.15 4.09 -6.31
CA GLY A 112 1.25 4.73 -5.37
C GLY A 112 -0.23 4.45 -5.65
N LYS A 113 -1.05 4.47 -4.60
CA LYS A 113 -2.51 4.36 -4.68
C LYS A 113 -3.17 5.01 -3.48
N VAL A 114 -4.37 5.53 -3.66
CA VAL A 114 -5.26 5.87 -2.54
C VAL A 114 -6.27 4.74 -2.39
N ASN A 115 -6.47 4.28 -1.16
CA ASN A 115 -7.53 3.34 -0.81
C ASN A 115 -8.41 3.94 0.29
N SER A 116 -9.73 3.98 0.06
CA SER A 116 -10.71 4.45 1.03
C SER A 116 -11.70 3.34 1.38
N LYS A 117 -11.79 2.99 2.65
CA LYS A 117 -12.85 2.15 3.19
C LYS A 117 -13.99 3.03 3.65
N LEU A 118 -15.09 2.99 2.92
CA LEU A 118 -16.28 3.78 3.23
C LEU A 118 -17.05 3.19 4.42
N PRO A 119 -17.86 4.01 5.13
CA PRO A 119 -18.69 3.55 6.22
C PRO A 119 -19.59 2.36 5.83
N GLY A 120 -19.67 1.36 6.69
CA GLY A 120 -20.49 0.17 6.45
C GLY A 120 -20.04 -0.69 5.26
N SER A 121 -18.89 -0.40 4.67
CA SER A 121 -18.32 -1.20 3.60
C SER A 121 -17.93 -2.59 4.12
N ALA A 122 -18.48 -3.65 3.53
CA ALA A 122 -18.08 -5.03 3.83
C ALA A 122 -16.66 -5.38 3.32
N THR A 123 -15.93 -4.42 2.76
CA THR A 123 -14.65 -4.63 2.11
C THR A 123 -13.57 -4.98 3.13
N ALA A 124 -13.22 -6.26 3.19
CA ALA A 124 -12.03 -6.75 3.88
C ALA A 124 -10.88 -6.92 2.88
N VAL A 125 -9.65 -6.83 3.35
CA VAL A 125 -8.45 -7.25 2.60
C VAL A 125 -7.98 -8.55 3.21
N LYS A 126 -7.98 -9.63 2.42
CA LYS A 126 -7.50 -10.94 2.87
C LYS A 126 -6.01 -10.90 3.15
N TRP A 127 -5.56 -11.78 4.03
CA TRP A 127 -4.16 -11.90 4.44
C TRP A 127 -3.25 -12.21 3.25
N HIS A 128 -2.15 -11.46 3.15
CA HIS A 128 -1.17 -11.56 2.08
C HIS A 128 0.20 -10.99 2.49
N GLN A 129 1.15 -11.08 1.60
CA GLN A 129 2.46 -10.43 1.65
C GLN A 129 2.63 -9.62 0.37
N ASP A 130 2.93 -8.33 0.47
CA ASP A 130 3.04 -7.44 -0.70
C ASP A 130 4.11 -7.88 -1.69
N PHE A 131 5.23 -8.42 -1.20
CA PHE A 131 6.34 -8.87 -2.04
C PHE A 131 5.93 -9.84 -3.14
N LEU A 132 4.92 -10.67 -2.90
CA LEU A 132 4.46 -11.65 -3.89
C LEU A 132 3.61 -11.05 -5.02
N PHE A 133 3.26 -9.77 -4.95
CA PHE A 133 2.70 -9.01 -6.08
C PHE A 133 3.76 -8.24 -6.87
N GLN A 134 4.89 -7.96 -6.25
CA GLN A 134 5.94 -7.09 -6.77
C GLN A 134 7.35 -7.62 -6.39
N PRO A 135 7.67 -8.86 -6.81
CA PRO A 135 8.93 -9.48 -6.44
C PRO A 135 10.12 -8.74 -7.08
N MET A 136 11.16 -8.54 -6.27
CA MET A 136 12.40 -7.89 -6.65
C MET A 136 13.59 -8.86 -6.41
N THR A 137 14.78 -8.48 -6.83
CA THR A 137 16.01 -9.25 -6.56
C THR A 137 16.38 -9.31 -5.08
N ASN A 138 15.90 -8.36 -4.28
CA ASN A 138 15.94 -8.38 -2.81
C ASN A 138 14.64 -7.78 -2.24
N ASP A 139 14.40 -7.96 -0.97
CA ASP A 139 13.19 -7.56 -0.27
C ASP A 139 13.34 -6.30 0.59
N ASP A 140 14.38 -5.52 0.35
CA ASP A 140 14.53 -4.20 0.96
C ASP A 140 13.53 -3.22 0.34
N MET A 141 12.28 -3.41 0.72
CA MET A 141 11.11 -2.66 0.30
C MET A 141 10.20 -2.35 1.48
N ILE A 142 9.61 -1.15 1.46
CA ILE A 142 8.65 -0.69 2.47
C ILE A 142 7.39 -0.20 1.78
N THR A 143 6.24 -0.72 2.20
CA THR A 143 4.92 -0.15 1.92
C THR A 143 4.59 0.86 3.02
N CYS A 144 4.35 2.10 2.62
CA CYS A 144 4.02 3.22 3.49
C CYS A 144 2.53 3.53 3.38
N LEU A 145 1.80 3.42 4.47
CA LEU A 145 0.38 3.73 4.53
C LEU A 145 0.22 5.07 5.27
N LEU A 146 0.16 6.19 4.54
CA LEU A 146 -0.09 7.51 5.10
C LEU A 146 -1.57 7.65 5.43
N PHE A 147 -1.89 7.98 6.67
CA PHE A 147 -3.25 8.12 7.16
C PHE A 147 -3.81 9.49 6.78
N LEU A 148 -4.76 9.53 5.85
CA LEU A 148 -5.48 10.76 5.53
C LEU A 148 -6.60 11.04 6.53
N ASP A 149 -7.12 10.00 7.20
CA ASP A 149 -8.08 10.08 8.29
C ASP A 149 -7.49 9.43 9.54
N ASP A 150 -8.05 9.70 10.72
CA ASP A 150 -7.69 8.96 11.92
C ASP A 150 -7.98 7.47 11.72
N VAL A 151 -7.01 6.63 12.01
CA VAL A 151 -7.15 5.17 11.93
C VAL A 151 -7.39 4.61 13.32
N THR A 152 -8.59 4.06 13.53
CA THR A 152 -9.08 3.54 14.80
C THR A 152 -9.23 2.01 14.77
N LEU A 153 -9.55 1.40 15.89
CA LEU A 153 -9.80 -0.03 15.98
C LEU A 153 -11.06 -0.47 15.21
N GLU A 154 -11.98 0.46 14.90
CA GLU A 154 -13.30 0.18 14.35
C GLU A 154 -13.39 0.45 12.84
N ASN A 155 -12.55 1.35 12.28
CA ASN A 155 -12.64 1.75 10.88
C ASN A 155 -11.82 0.90 9.92
N GLY A 156 -11.48 -0.33 10.31
CA GLY A 156 -10.76 -1.31 9.48
C GLY A 156 -9.28 -1.01 9.35
N PRO A 157 -8.54 -0.88 10.46
CA PRO A 157 -7.10 -0.65 10.46
C PRO A 157 -6.36 -1.80 9.78
N LEU A 158 -5.09 -1.55 9.40
CA LEU A 158 -4.18 -2.60 9.01
C LEU A 158 -4.00 -3.57 10.18
N GLU A 159 -4.15 -4.85 9.91
CA GLU A 159 -3.87 -5.96 10.83
C GLU A 159 -2.60 -6.66 10.36
N VAL A 160 -1.65 -6.87 11.26
CA VAL A 160 -0.36 -7.49 10.96
C VAL A 160 -0.02 -8.59 11.96
N ILE A 161 0.82 -9.52 11.56
CA ILE A 161 1.46 -10.47 12.47
C ILE A 161 2.92 -10.04 12.63
N PRO A 162 3.29 -9.37 13.72
CA PRO A 162 4.67 -8.92 13.97
C PRO A 162 5.67 -10.07 13.80
N THR A 163 6.87 -9.76 13.37
CA THR A 163 7.97 -10.71 13.09
C THR A 163 7.79 -11.65 11.90
N SER A 164 6.59 -11.73 11.32
CA SER A 164 6.31 -12.66 10.20
C SER A 164 7.10 -12.36 8.92
N HIS A 165 7.61 -11.14 8.76
CA HIS A 165 8.48 -10.77 7.63
C HIS A 165 9.81 -11.53 7.61
N GLN A 166 10.24 -12.08 8.76
CA GLN A 166 11.43 -12.94 8.88
C GLN A 166 11.12 -14.41 8.58
N GLY A 167 9.85 -14.72 8.32
CA GLY A 167 9.36 -16.06 8.03
C GLY A 167 9.36 -16.38 6.53
N PRO A 168 8.69 -17.48 6.14
CA PRO A 168 8.60 -17.88 4.74
C PRO A 168 7.69 -16.97 3.92
N LEU A 169 7.89 -16.97 2.60
CA LEU A 169 6.96 -16.45 1.62
C LEU A 169 5.87 -17.50 1.36
N TYR A 170 4.61 -17.15 1.58
CA TYR A 170 3.49 -18.05 1.41
C TYR A 170 2.85 -17.90 0.02
N PRO A 171 2.55 -19.00 -0.71
CA PRO A 171 1.96 -18.92 -2.04
C PRO A 171 0.65 -18.13 -2.07
N HIS A 172 0.50 -17.23 -3.05
CA HIS A 172 -0.73 -16.51 -3.37
C HIS A 172 -1.54 -17.18 -4.50
N TRP A 173 -1.14 -18.39 -4.87
CA TRP A 173 -1.81 -19.21 -5.88
C TRP A 173 -2.68 -20.27 -5.23
N ARG A 174 -3.89 -20.47 -5.77
CA ARG A 174 -4.80 -21.56 -5.39
C ARG A 174 -5.38 -22.19 -6.65
N ASP A 175 -5.22 -23.50 -6.80
CA ASP A 175 -5.74 -24.29 -7.94
C ASP A 175 -5.37 -23.71 -9.31
N GLY A 176 -4.15 -23.16 -9.45
CA GLY A 176 -3.66 -22.54 -10.67
C GLY A 176 -4.12 -21.10 -10.91
N ILE A 177 -4.88 -20.51 -9.99
CA ILE A 177 -5.34 -19.11 -10.02
C ILE A 177 -4.53 -18.27 -9.04
N PHE A 178 -4.03 -17.12 -9.48
CA PHE A 178 -3.39 -16.13 -8.61
C PHE A 178 -4.46 -15.32 -7.89
N THR A 179 -4.75 -15.67 -6.64
CA THR A 179 -5.78 -14.99 -5.83
C THR A 179 -5.22 -13.76 -5.09
N GLY A 180 -3.91 -13.64 -4.96
CA GLY A 180 -3.30 -12.57 -4.14
C GLY A 180 -3.63 -12.69 -2.65
N ALA A 181 -3.96 -13.88 -2.18
CA ALA A 181 -4.25 -14.15 -0.78
C ALA A 181 -3.62 -15.47 -0.34
N ILE A 182 -3.22 -15.54 0.92
CA ILE A 182 -2.69 -16.77 1.54
C ILE A 182 -3.83 -17.60 2.10
N ASP A 183 -3.54 -18.87 2.38
CA ASP A 183 -4.48 -19.78 3.02
C ASP A 183 -4.73 -19.36 4.47
N GLU A 184 -5.99 -19.20 4.87
CA GLU A 184 -6.39 -18.84 6.24
C GLU A 184 -5.83 -19.81 7.29
N ARG A 185 -5.57 -21.07 6.94
CA ARG A 185 -4.94 -22.05 7.84
C ARG A 185 -3.55 -21.64 8.33
N ILE A 186 -2.88 -20.70 7.64
CA ILE A 186 -1.59 -20.14 8.03
C ILE A 186 -1.78 -19.08 9.12
N ILE A 187 -2.89 -18.36 9.09
CA ILE A 187 -3.20 -17.28 10.03
C ILE A 187 -3.81 -17.82 11.34
N GLU A 188 -4.68 -18.82 11.23
CA GLU A 188 -5.41 -19.40 12.39
C GLU A 188 -4.53 -19.63 13.64
N PRO A 189 -3.35 -20.27 13.54
CA PRO A 189 -2.49 -20.51 14.70
C PRO A 189 -1.83 -19.28 15.30
N GLN A 190 -1.97 -18.12 14.63
CA GLN A 190 -1.29 -16.86 14.98
C GLN A 190 -2.27 -15.71 15.26
N ARG A 191 -3.57 -15.98 15.34
CA ARG A 191 -4.61 -14.95 15.52
C ARG A 191 -4.43 -14.14 16.81
N ASP A 192 -3.91 -14.74 17.86
CA ASP A 192 -3.61 -14.09 19.14
C ASP A 192 -2.45 -13.08 19.06
N LYS A 193 -1.64 -13.17 18.01
CA LYS A 193 -0.52 -12.25 17.76
C LYS A 193 -0.88 -11.05 16.88
N ILE A 194 -2.10 -11.03 16.35
CA ILE A 194 -2.52 -9.96 15.46
C ILE A 194 -2.47 -8.61 16.18
N MET A 195 -1.72 -7.68 15.59
CA MET A 195 -1.63 -6.29 16.01
C MET A 195 -2.37 -5.40 15.01
N LYS A 196 -3.12 -4.42 15.53
CA LYS A 196 -3.82 -3.42 14.72
C LYS A 196 -3.02 -2.12 14.71
N CYS A 197 -2.73 -1.61 13.52
CA CYS A 197 -1.99 -0.37 13.33
C CYS A 197 -2.95 0.80 13.32
N THR A 198 -2.98 1.58 14.39
CA THR A 198 -3.82 2.78 14.56
C THR A 198 -2.94 4.02 14.72
N GLY A 199 -3.49 5.20 14.49
CA GLY A 199 -2.79 6.47 14.65
C GLY A 199 -3.62 7.65 14.16
N SER A 200 -3.12 8.85 14.40
CA SER A 200 -3.77 10.09 13.98
C SER A 200 -3.62 10.33 12.48
N ALA A 201 -4.49 11.11 11.91
CA ALA A 201 -4.32 11.60 10.54
C ALA A 201 -3.00 12.39 10.40
N GLY A 202 -2.24 12.11 9.34
CA GLY A 202 -0.88 12.61 9.15
C GLY A 202 0.21 11.65 9.63
N ALA A 203 -0.14 10.60 10.39
CA ALA A 203 0.77 9.51 10.70
C ALA A 203 1.01 8.59 9.49
N VAL A 204 2.12 7.86 9.50
CA VAL A 204 2.40 6.81 8.51
C VAL A 204 2.67 5.47 9.21
N CYS A 205 2.06 4.42 8.69
CA CYS A 205 2.45 3.05 9.02
C CYS A 205 3.45 2.56 7.98
N LEU A 206 4.69 2.34 8.39
CA LEU A 206 5.77 1.75 7.60
C LEU A 206 5.70 0.24 7.76
N MET A 207 5.62 -0.51 6.68
CA MET A 207 5.45 -1.97 6.68
C MET A 207 6.43 -2.63 5.74
N HIS A 208 7.18 -3.61 6.24
CA HIS A 208 8.04 -4.46 5.40
C HIS A 208 7.19 -5.31 4.46
N VAL A 209 7.57 -5.39 3.18
CA VAL A 209 6.75 -6.05 2.13
C VAL A 209 6.50 -7.54 2.36
N ASN A 210 7.34 -8.21 3.16
CA ASN A 210 7.17 -9.62 3.53
C ASN A 210 6.27 -9.83 4.75
N LEU A 211 5.78 -8.75 5.40
CA LEU A 211 4.94 -8.89 6.59
C LEU A 211 3.57 -9.47 6.23
N LEU A 212 3.12 -10.47 6.98
CA LEU A 212 1.75 -10.98 6.88
C LEU A 212 0.78 -9.90 7.36
N HIS A 213 -0.11 -9.49 6.48
CA HIS A 213 -1.07 -8.44 6.78
C HIS A 213 -2.40 -8.61 6.06
N GLY A 214 -3.40 -7.94 6.61
CA GLY A 214 -4.75 -7.86 6.07
C GLY A 214 -5.51 -6.68 6.69
N SER A 215 -6.80 -6.59 6.48
CA SER A 215 -7.62 -5.61 7.23
C SER A 215 -9.09 -5.99 7.26
N ALA A 216 -9.73 -5.79 8.41
CA ALA A 216 -11.16 -5.98 8.59
C ALA A 216 -11.99 -4.91 7.85
N PRO A 217 -13.30 -5.10 7.67
CA PRO A 217 -14.20 -4.06 7.18
C PRO A 217 -14.21 -2.80 8.06
N ASN A 218 -14.63 -1.68 7.49
CA ASN A 218 -14.91 -0.47 8.25
C ASN A 218 -16.31 -0.55 8.89
N LEU A 219 -16.35 -0.60 10.22
CA LEU A 219 -17.58 -0.67 11.01
C LEU A 219 -17.97 0.69 11.62
N SER A 220 -17.22 1.75 11.35
CA SER A 220 -17.47 3.10 11.84
C SER A 220 -18.37 3.91 10.90
N ASP A 221 -18.78 5.09 11.35
CA ASP A 221 -19.60 6.02 10.58
C ASP A 221 -18.81 6.93 9.63
N GLY A 222 -17.47 6.93 9.72
CA GLY A 222 -16.59 7.75 8.88
C GLY A 222 -15.74 6.92 7.91
N PRO A 223 -15.25 7.48 6.82
CA PRO A 223 -14.30 6.80 5.92
C PRO A 223 -12.95 6.59 6.59
N ARG A 224 -12.17 5.64 6.07
CA ARG A 224 -10.78 5.46 6.39
C ARG A 224 -9.95 5.45 5.10
N THR A 225 -9.32 6.58 4.83
CA THR A 225 -8.58 6.83 3.59
C THR A 225 -7.08 6.79 3.85
N LEU A 226 -6.37 6.05 3.03
CA LEU A 226 -4.91 5.90 3.08
C LEU A 226 -4.32 6.29 1.74
N TYR A 227 -3.25 7.10 1.76
CA TYR A 227 -2.34 7.20 0.62
C TYR A 227 -1.22 6.18 0.82
N ILE A 228 -1.15 5.20 -0.06
CA ILE A 228 -0.23 4.06 0.04
C ILE A 228 0.84 4.23 -1.04
N THR A 229 2.10 4.28 -0.61
CA THR A 229 3.26 4.34 -1.51
C THR A 229 4.23 3.22 -1.17
N THR A 230 4.93 2.69 -2.16
CA THR A 230 5.96 1.68 -1.96
C THR A 230 7.30 2.20 -2.45
N TYR A 231 8.32 2.06 -1.60
CA TYR A 231 9.71 2.43 -1.89
C TYR A 231 10.61 1.22 -1.71
N TYR A 232 11.73 1.19 -2.42
CA TYR A 232 12.67 0.09 -2.40
C TYR A 232 14.12 0.57 -2.53
N ALA A 233 15.06 -0.27 -2.07
CA ALA A 233 16.49 0.00 -2.21
C ALA A 233 16.91 0.09 -3.67
N GLU A 234 17.73 1.06 -4.03
CA GLU A 234 18.14 1.35 -5.41
C GLU A 234 18.79 0.15 -6.12
N ASP A 235 19.42 -0.75 -5.36
CA ASP A 235 20.09 -1.95 -5.84
C ASP A 235 19.15 -3.16 -6.06
N ALA A 236 17.83 -2.99 -5.93
CA ALA A 236 16.82 -4.01 -6.25
C ALA A 236 16.29 -3.83 -7.69
N ILE A 237 16.06 -4.95 -8.38
CA ILE A 237 15.52 -4.99 -9.75
C ILE A 237 14.25 -5.83 -9.76
N GLU A 238 13.21 -5.37 -10.47
CA GLU A 238 11.94 -6.09 -10.64
C GLU A 238 12.12 -7.45 -11.33
N LEU A 239 11.43 -8.47 -10.79
CA LEU A 239 11.41 -9.83 -11.35
C LEU A 239 10.10 -10.14 -12.11
N SER A 240 9.13 -9.24 -12.05
CA SER A 240 7.88 -9.34 -12.79
C SER A 240 7.40 -7.94 -13.19
N PRO A 241 6.51 -7.81 -14.19
CA PRO A 241 5.92 -6.51 -14.50
C PRO A 241 5.24 -5.88 -13.29
N ASN A 242 5.40 -4.56 -13.14
CA ASN A 242 4.75 -3.82 -12.07
C ASN A 242 3.21 -3.93 -12.19
N HIS A 243 2.55 -4.35 -11.12
CA HIS A 243 1.10 -4.51 -11.09
C HIS A 243 0.33 -3.18 -11.00
N LEU A 244 1.03 -2.07 -10.71
CA LEU A 244 0.51 -0.70 -10.66
C LEU A 244 1.51 0.26 -11.32
N PRO A 245 1.74 0.14 -12.63
CA PRO A 245 2.74 0.96 -13.32
C PRO A 245 2.37 2.44 -13.26
N SER A 246 3.37 3.28 -13.08
CA SER A 246 3.29 4.74 -13.10
C SER A 246 4.47 5.30 -13.90
N ARG A 247 4.30 6.48 -14.51
CA ARG A 247 5.41 7.20 -15.15
C ARG A 247 6.54 7.53 -14.17
N PHE A 248 6.28 7.46 -12.87
CA PHE A 248 7.26 7.66 -11.81
C PHE A 248 7.88 6.35 -11.29
N THR A 249 7.44 5.20 -11.75
CA THR A 249 8.05 3.92 -11.40
C THR A 249 9.56 3.98 -11.66
N HIS A 250 10.34 3.51 -10.70
CA HIS A 250 11.82 3.57 -10.65
C HIS A 250 12.42 4.97 -10.46
N ALA A 251 11.61 6.03 -10.26
CA ALA A 251 12.17 7.35 -9.96
C ALA A 251 13.05 7.28 -8.71
N LEU A 252 14.30 7.73 -8.83
CA LEU A 252 15.19 7.92 -7.68
C LEU A 252 14.64 9.07 -6.84
N VAL A 253 14.27 8.80 -5.59
CA VAL A 253 13.68 9.80 -4.69
C VAL A 253 14.63 10.25 -3.59
N ARG A 254 15.67 9.45 -3.28
CA ARG A 254 16.80 9.82 -2.41
C ARG A 254 18.07 9.17 -2.92
N GLY A 255 19.21 9.83 -2.64
CA GLY A 255 20.53 9.30 -2.94
C GLY A 255 20.94 9.39 -4.41
N GLU A 256 21.72 8.41 -4.85
CA GLU A 256 22.30 8.34 -6.21
C GLU A 256 22.22 6.92 -6.79
N GLU A 257 22.35 6.83 -8.10
CA GLU A 257 22.43 5.55 -8.81
C GLU A 257 23.82 4.94 -8.63
N THR A 258 23.85 3.70 -8.13
CA THR A 258 25.14 3.01 -7.89
C THR A 258 25.52 2.06 -9.04
N GLY A 259 24.54 1.63 -9.83
CA GLY A 259 24.70 0.59 -10.85
C GLY A 259 24.96 -0.80 -10.26
N SER A 260 24.73 -0.98 -8.97
CA SER A 260 24.87 -2.25 -8.27
C SER A 260 23.55 -3.00 -8.21
N VAL A 261 23.59 -4.33 -8.14
CA VAL A 261 22.42 -5.18 -7.92
C VAL A 261 22.71 -6.14 -6.78
N ARG A 262 21.80 -6.22 -5.82
CA ARG A 262 21.87 -7.16 -4.72
C ARG A 262 20.76 -8.21 -4.86
N CYS A 263 21.12 -9.49 -4.69
CA CYS A 263 20.19 -10.60 -4.82
C CYS A 263 20.08 -11.35 -3.50
N SER A 264 18.86 -11.58 -3.04
CA SER A 264 18.55 -12.45 -1.90
C SER A 264 18.18 -13.86 -2.38
N PRO A 265 18.58 -14.92 -1.66
CA PRO A 265 18.29 -16.30 -2.05
C PRO A 265 16.89 -16.71 -1.61
N TYR A 266 15.87 -16.44 -2.42
CA TYR A 266 14.52 -16.96 -2.21
C TYR A 266 13.96 -17.60 -3.47
N ALA A 267 12.97 -18.49 -3.30
CA ALA A 267 12.24 -19.10 -4.39
C ALA A 267 10.75 -18.83 -4.20
N MET A 268 10.08 -18.40 -5.28
CA MET A 268 8.64 -18.13 -5.29
C MET A 268 8.05 -18.39 -6.67
N GLN A 269 6.73 -18.54 -6.72
CA GLN A 269 6.00 -18.49 -7.98
C GLN A 269 5.70 -17.04 -8.31
N LEU A 270 6.03 -16.58 -9.52
CA LEU A 270 5.78 -15.21 -9.96
C LEU A 270 4.27 -14.91 -9.97
N PRO A 271 3.84 -13.68 -9.67
CA PRO A 271 2.44 -13.27 -9.73
C PRO A 271 1.89 -13.33 -11.16
N ALA A 272 0.58 -13.48 -11.28
CA ALA A 272 -0.09 -13.16 -12.52
C ALA A 272 -0.22 -11.64 -12.68
N VAL A 273 -0.06 -11.13 -13.89
CA VAL A 273 -0.34 -9.73 -14.21
C VAL A 273 -1.85 -9.51 -14.09
N PRO A 274 -2.33 -8.54 -13.31
CA PRO A 274 -3.76 -8.25 -13.19
C PRO A 274 -4.35 -7.86 -14.54
N LYS A 275 -5.49 -8.43 -14.90
CA LYS A 275 -6.25 -8.07 -16.10
C LYS A 275 -7.31 -7.03 -15.82
N GLY A 276 -7.79 -6.94 -14.59
CA GLY A 276 -8.82 -6.01 -14.13
C GLY A 276 -8.30 -4.96 -13.15
N THR A 277 -9.18 -4.05 -12.74
CA THR A 277 -8.88 -2.95 -11.81
C THR A 277 -9.05 -3.31 -10.35
N SER A 278 -9.93 -4.24 -10.04
CA SER A 278 -10.32 -4.52 -8.66
C SER A 278 -9.44 -5.58 -8.01
N PHE A 279 -8.56 -5.14 -7.12
CA PHE A 279 -7.82 -6.01 -6.21
C PHE A 279 -8.74 -6.90 -5.36
N PHE A 280 -9.91 -6.39 -4.98
CA PHE A 280 -10.88 -7.11 -4.16
C PHE A 280 -11.53 -8.27 -4.93
N ALA A 281 -11.90 -8.04 -6.19
CA ALA A 281 -12.44 -9.09 -7.04
C ALA A 281 -11.40 -10.19 -7.31
N GLN A 282 -10.13 -9.84 -7.47
CA GLN A 282 -9.03 -10.81 -7.57
C GLN A 282 -8.94 -11.70 -6.32
N GLN A 283 -9.04 -11.12 -5.12
CA GLN A 283 -9.01 -11.88 -3.87
C GLN A 283 -10.24 -12.81 -3.68
N GLU A 284 -11.35 -12.54 -4.35
CA GLU A 284 -12.54 -13.40 -4.37
C GLU A 284 -12.40 -14.56 -5.36
N GLY A 285 -11.33 -14.59 -6.16
CA GLY A 285 -11.08 -15.63 -7.14
C GLY A 285 -11.87 -15.43 -8.44
N ALA A 286 -12.36 -14.22 -8.69
CA ALA A 286 -12.92 -13.89 -9.98
C ALA A 286 -11.79 -13.87 -11.03
N ASP A 287 -12.01 -14.51 -12.17
CA ASP A 287 -11.18 -14.37 -13.37
C ASP A 287 -11.35 -12.93 -13.87
N ILE A 288 -10.35 -12.08 -13.62
CA ILE A 288 -10.36 -10.70 -14.05
C ILE A 288 -9.31 -10.53 -15.16
#